data_0745fce712104ccac4ee8a2ca7f5964c
#
_entry.id   0745fce712104ccac4ee8a2ca7f5964c
#
_cell.length_a   1.000
_cell.length_b   1.000
_cell.length_c   1.000
_cell.angle_alpha   90.00
_cell.angle_beta   90.00
_cell.angle_gamma   90.00
#
_symmetry.space_group_name_H-M   'P 1'
#
loop_
_entity.id
_entity.type
_entity.pdbx_description
1 polymer ?
#
loop_
_entity_poly.entity_id
_entity_poly.type
_entity_poly.pdbx_seq_one_letter_code
_entity_poly.pdbx_strand_id
1 'polypeptide(L)'
;MSIQRKFLFSISAVIALFALIVAVATVITTSSNVSTLVQEQKKNTADRLVNILTVTDSIMLERVKSSMALLKQRGEAIGEPNQTDIVTVKNTQARQLRLGNAEQANTFDLVDNLTSVMGGTATLFSKTGDDYIRVSTNVIKNGERAIGTKLAPDGKAIKKINQQEAYYGAVDILGSPYLTGYEPMFNSSGDVVGIWYVGYSA
;
A
#
# COMPACT_ATOMS: atom_id res chain seq x y z
N MET A 1 -1.19 -80.23 -31.30
CA MET A 1 -1.98 -79.04 -31.32
C MET A 1 -2.40 -78.77 -32.75
N SER A 2 -3.71 -78.71 -33.06
CA SER A 2 -4.15 -78.51 -34.42
C SER A 2 -3.77 -77.14 -35.02
N ILE A 3 -3.53 -77.03 -36.26
CA ILE A 3 -3.16 -75.81 -36.97
C ILE A 3 -4.16 -74.66 -36.67
N GLN A 4 -5.45 -74.99 -36.59
CA GLN A 4 -6.50 -74.03 -36.22
C GLN A 4 -6.32 -73.41 -34.81
N ARG A 5 -5.87 -74.15 -33.82
CA ARG A 5 -5.59 -73.61 -32.44
C ARG A 5 -4.39 -72.70 -32.48
N LYS A 6 -3.35 -72.96 -33.25
CA LYS A 6 -2.20 -72.10 -33.39
C LYS A 6 -2.57 -70.77 -34.05
N PHE A 7 -3.42 -70.82 -35.08
CA PHE A 7 -3.90 -69.63 -35.79
C PHE A 7 -4.79 -68.71 -34.92
N LEU A 8 -5.73 -69.35 -34.19
CA LEU A 8 -6.55 -68.58 -33.20
C LEU A 8 -5.72 -67.92 -32.10
N PHE A 9 -4.71 -68.58 -31.58
CA PHE A 9 -3.80 -68.09 -30.60
C PHE A 9 -2.99 -66.87 -31.13
N SER A 10 -2.51 -66.94 -32.37
CA SER A 10 -1.79 -65.86 -33.01
C SER A 10 -2.66 -64.61 -33.21
N ILE A 11 -3.89 -64.78 -33.68
CA ILE A 11 -4.84 -63.66 -33.84
C ILE A 11 -5.20 -63.01 -32.53
N SER A 12 -5.50 -63.78 -31.47
CA SER A 12 -5.83 -63.23 -30.16
C SER A 12 -4.64 -62.51 -29.53
N ALA A 13 -3.41 -62.98 -29.75
CA ALA A 13 -2.20 -62.30 -29.29
C ALA A 13 -1.99 -60.94 -30.00
N VAL A 14 -2.24 -60.87 -31.30
CA VAL A 14 -2.14 -59.61 -32.07
C VAL A 14 -3.22 -58.62 -31.63
N ILE A 15 -4.46 -59.07 -31.43
CA ILE A 15 -5.54 -58.20 -30.93
C ILE A 15 -5.23 -57.68 -29.51
N ALA A 16 -4.73 -58.54 -28.63
CA ALA A 16 -4.35 -58.15 -27.28
C ALA A 16 -3.20 -57.12 -27.28
N LEU A 17 -2.19 -57.30 -28.14
CA LEU A 17 -1.10 -56.36 -28.30
C LEU A 17 -1.58 -55.00 -28.83
N PHE A 18 -2.47 -55.02 -29.82
CA PHE A 18 -3.05 -53.79 -30.37
C PHE A 18 -3.88 -53.06 -29.34
N ALA A 19 -4.73 -53.74 -28.57
CA ALA A 19 -5.49 -53.18 -27.49
C ALA A 19 -4.59 -52.55 -26.41
N LEU A 20 -3.48 -53.20 -26.08
CA LEU A 20 -2.49 -52.67 -25.13
C LEU A 20 -1.83 -51.37 -25.63
N ILE A 21 -1.44 -51.35 -26.91
CA ILE A 21 -0.84 -50.17 -27.54
C ILE A 21 -1.82 -48.99 -27.51
N VAL A 22 -3.07 -49.23 -27.87
CA VAL A 22 -4.11 -48.19 -27.84
C VAL A 22 -4.35 -47.66 -26.41
N ALA A 23 -4.42 -48.57 -25.44
CA ALA A 23 -4.60 -48.18 -24.03
C ALA A 23 -3.43 -47.31 -23.51
N VAL A 24 -2.19 -47.71 -23.79
CA VAL A 24 -1.00 -46.93 -23.41
C VAL A 24 -0.97 -45.58 -24.11
N ALA A 25 -1.24 -45.51 -25.41
CA ALA A 25 -1.31 -44.26 -26.16
C ALA A 25 -2.37 -43.32 -25.59
N THR A 26 -3.55 -43.84 -25.23
CA THR A 26 -4.63 -43.06 -24.62
C THR A 26 -4.21 -42.50 -23.25
N VAL A 27 -3.58 -43.30 -22.40
CA VAL A 27 -3.11 -42.87 -21.09
C VAL A 27 -2.06 -41.76 -21.22
N ILE A 28 -1.08 -41.93 -22.12
CA ILE A 28 -0.03 -40.92 -22.34
C ILE A 28 -0.65 -39.60 -22.84
N THR A 29 -1.53 -39.64 -23.82
CA THR A 29 -2.18 -38.46 -24.40
C THR A 29 -3.06 -37.75 -23.38
N THR A 30 -3.84 -38.51 -22.61
CA THR A 30 -4.70 -37.92 -21.57
C THR A 30 -3.87 -37.28 -20.44
N SER A 31 -2.80 -37.95 -20.01
CA SER A 31 -1.92 -37.44 -18.96
C SER A 31 -1.21 -36.13 -19.39
N SER A 32 -0.72 -36.06 -20.64
CA SER A 32 -0.08 -34.84 -21.15
C SER A 32 -1.09 -33.68 -21.29
N ASN A 33 -2.30 -33.94 -21.77
CA ASN A 33 -3.35 -32.93 -21.88
C ASN A 33 -3.78 -32.39 -20.50
N VAL A 34 -3.95 -33.26 -19.50
CA VAL A 34 -4.30 -32.87 -18.15
C VAL A 34 -3.19 -32.01 -17.53
N SER A 35 -1.93 -32.39 -17.67
CA SER A 35 -0.82 -31.60 -17.16
C SER A 35 -0.73 -30.21 -17.79
N THR A 36 -0.96 -30.10 -19.09
CA THR A 36 -0.98 -28.82 -19.82
C THR A 36 -2.12 -27.93 -19.33
N LEU A 37 -3.33 -28.47 -19.18
CA LEU A 37 -4.50 -27.75 -18.68
C LEU A 37 -4.28 -27.25 -17.22
N VAL A 38 -3.68 -28.07 -16.36
CA VAL A 38 -3.35 -27.68 -14.98
C VAL A 38 -2.32 -26.55 -14.93
N GLN A 39 -1.29 -26.59 -15.78
CA GLN A 39 -0.30 -25.52 -15.86
C GLN A 39 -0.91 -24.20 -16.38
N GLU A 40 -1.77 -24.31 -17.39
CA GLU A 40 -2.47 -23.14 -17.93
C GLU A 40 -3.42 -22.52 -16.90
N GLN A 41 -4.17 -23.33 -16.16
CA GLN A 41 -5.02 -22.86 -15.06
C GLN A 41 -4.21 -22.19 -13.93
N LYS A 42 -3.06 -22.76 -13.56
CA LYS A 42 -2.17 -22.14 -12.55
C LYS A 42 -1.66 -20.77 -13.01
N LYS A 43 -1.21 -20.68 -14.26
CA LYS A 43 -0.76 -19.42 -14.86
C LYS A 43 -1.88 -18.37 -14.87
N ASN A 44 -3.05 -18.73 -15.40
CA ASN A 44 -4.20 -17.85 -15.47
C ASN A 44 -4.65 -17.37 -14.09
N THR A 45 -4.59 -18.23 -13.07
CA THR A 45 -4.91 -17.87 -11.68
C THR A 45 -3.87 -16.89 -11.11
N ALA A 46 -2.57 -17.15 -11.35
CA ALA A 46 -1.50 -16.25 -10.92
C ALA A 46 -1.64 -14.86 -11.58
N ASP A 47 -1.87 -14.81 -12.89
CA ASP A 47 -2.05 -13.56 -13.64
C ASP A 47 -3.27 -12.78 -13.14
N ARG A 48 -4.38 -13.47 -12.82
CA ARG A 48 -5.56 -12.84 -12.21
C ARG A 48 -5.27 -12.26 -10.83
N LEU A 49 -4.53 -12.98 -9.98
CA LEU A 49 -4.17 -12.51 -8.65
C LEU A 49 -3.28 -11.26 -8.73
N VAL A 50 -2.26 -11.26 -9.60
CA VAL A 50 -1.41 -10.10 -9.84
C VAL A 50 -2.24 -8.91 -10.31
N ASN A 51 -3.18 -9.13 -11.23
CA ASN A 51 -4.04 -8.06 -11.74
C ASN A 51 -4.96 -7.49 -10.65
N ILE A 52 -5.57 -8.34 -9.81
CA ILE A 52 -6.39 -7.90 -8.67
C ILE A 52 -5.56 -7.06 -7.70
N LEU A 53 -4.36 -7.51 -7.34
CA LEU A 53 -3.46 -6.78 -6.44
C LEU A 53 -3.09 -5.41 -7.03
N THR A 54 -2.72 -5.36 -8.31
CA THR A 54 -2.36 -4.11 -9.00
C THR A 54 -3.52 -3.12 -9.03
N VAL A 55 -4.73 -3.60 -9.32
CA VAL A 55 -5.94 -2.76 -9.32
C VAL A 55 -6.26 -2.27 -7.90
N THR A 56 -6.15 -3.15 -6.91
CA THR A 56 -6.38 -2.76 -5.50
C THR A 56 -5.40 -1.69 -5.05
N ASP A 57 -4.11 -1.87 -5.33
CA ASP A 57 -3.07 -0.88 -4.99
C ASP A 57 -3.33 0.47 -5.67
N SER A 58 -3.75 0.46 -6.94
CA SER A 58 -4.08 1.70 -7.67
C SER A 58 -5.28 2.42 -7.07
N ILE A 59 -6.35 1.69 -6.71
CA ILE A 59 -7.54 2.26 -6.06
C ILE A 59 -7.18 2.85 -4.69
N MET A 60 -6.37 2.14 -3.91
CA MET A 60 -5.94 2.63 -2.60
C MET A 60 -5.05 3.87 -2.73
N LEU A 61 -4.17 3.92 -3.74
CA LEU A 61 -3.34 5.09 -4.00
C LEU A 61 -4.17 6.31 -4.41
N GLU A 62 -5.19 6.13 -5.24
CA GLU A 62 -6.13 7.21 -5.59
C GLU A 62 -6.93 7.69 -4.37
N ARG A 63 -7.29 6.79 -3.46
CA ARG A 63 -7.91 7.16 -2.18
C ARG A 63 -6.98 8.00 -1.32
N VAL A 64 -5.70 7.64 -1.23
CA VAL A 64 -4.67 8.43 -0.52
C VAL A 64 -4.57 9.83 -1.13
N LYS A 65 -4.47 9.94 -2.47
CA LYS A 65 -4.40 11.25 -3.17
C LYS A 65 -5.64 12.09 -2.94
N SER A 66 -6.83 11.50 -3.02
CA SER A 66 -8.09 12.21 -2.78
C SER A 66 -8.18 12.73 -1.35
N SER A 67 -7.75 11.94 -0.37
CA SER A 67 -7.70 12.35 1.03
C SER A 67 -6.67 13.45 1.27
N MET A 68 -5.51 13.39 0.60
CA MET A 68 -4.50 14.43 0.65
C MET A 68 -5.03 15.75 0.08
N ALA A 69 -5.67 15.70 -1.08
CA ALA A 69 -6.28 16.88 -1.68
C ALA A 69 -7.32 17.52 -0.76
N LEU A 70 -8.18 16.71 -0.12
CA LEU A 70 -9.17 17.20 0.83
C LEU A 70 -8.53 17.78 2.11
N LEU A 71 -7.48 17.15 2.65
CA LEU A 71 -6.73 17.66 3.80
C LEU A 71 -6.15 19.03 3.51
N LYS A 72 -5.49 19.18 2.37
CA LYS A 72 -4.90 20.46 1.94
C LYS A 72 -5.98 21.52 1.72
N GLN A 73 -7.03 21.20 0.98
CA GLN A 73 -8.14 22.12 0.73
C GLN A 73 -8.74 22.66 2.03
N ARG A 74 -8.98 21.80 3.02
CA ARG A 74 -9.50 22.18 4.32
C ARG A 74 -8.50 23.01 5.12
N GLY A 75 -7.22 22.64 5.06
CA GLY A 75 -6.15 23.38 5.71
C GLY A 75 -5.97 24.78 5.13
N GLU A 76 -5.93 24.89 3.80
CA GLU A 76 -5.83 26.18 3.07
C GLU A 76 -7.05 27.09 3.32
N ALA A 77 -8.24 26.50 3.50
CA ALA A 77 -9.44 27.26 3.88
C ALA A 77 -9.36 27.88 5.29
N ILE A 78 -8.54 27.31 6.20
CA ILE A 78 -8.24 27.90 7.51
C ILE A 78 -7.25 29.05 7.37
N GLY A 79 -6.25 28.91 6.49
CA GLY A 79 -5.28 29.94 6.16
C GLY A 79 -3.94 29.39 5.70
N GLU A 80 -3.06 30.26 5.26
CA GLU A 80 -1.72 29.89 4.80
C GLU A 80 -0.86 29.28 5.91
N PRO A 81 -0.11 28.21 5.60
CA PRO A 81 0.81 27.59 6.55
C PRO A 81 1.93 28.57 6.98
N ASN A 82 2.17 28.62 8.26
CA ASN A 82 3.28 29.39 8.81
C ASN A 82 3.76 28.76 10.13
N GLN A 83 4.84 29.26 10.66
CA GLN A 83 5.41 28.81 11.93
C GLN A 83 5.73 29.99 12.85
N THR A 84 5.59 29.76 14.15
CA THR A 84 5.95 30.73 15.18
C THR A 84 6.89 30.11 16.22
N ASP A 85 6.76 30.47 17.47
CA ASP A 85 7.62 30.09 18.58
C ASP A 85 7.67 28.58 18.85
N ILE A 86 8.61 28.17 19.66
CA ILE A 86 8.73 26.79 20.12
C ILE A 86 7.63 26.50 21.14
N VAL A 87 6.95 25.37 20.94
CA VAL A 87 5.93 24.86 21.86
C VAL A 87 6.24 23.43 22.25
N THR A 88 5.70 23.00 23.39
CA THR A 88 5.83 21.61 23.84
C THR A 88 4.72 20.76 23.26
N VAL A 89 5.08 19.72 22.53
CA VAL A 89 4.18 18.70 22.00
C VAL A 89 4.50 17.38 22.70
N LYS A 90 3.67 17.02 23.69
CA LYS A 90 3.95 15.92 24.64
C LYS A 90 5.30 16.19 25.35
N ASN A 91 6.36 15.44 25.06
CA ASN A 91 7.69 15.57 25.67
C ASN A 91 8.74 16.11 24.68
N THR A 92 8.30 16.67 23.55
CA THR A 92 9.18 17.14 22.47
C THR A 92 8.93 18.61 22.19
N GLN A 93 10.02 19.36 21.98
CA GLN A 93 9.93 20.74 21.50
C GLN A 93 9.69 20.75 19.99
N ALA A 94 8.74 21.55 19.54
CA ALA A 94 8.43 21.73 18.11
C ALA A 94 8.11 23.19 17.83
N ARG A 95 8.34 23.64 16.60
CA ARG A 95 7.79 24.94 16.18
C ARG A 95 6.28 24.86 16.12
N GLN A 96 5.59 25.90 16.62
CA GLN A 96 4.15 26.00 16.47
C GLN A 96 3.79 26.13 15.00
N LEU A 97 3.18 25.11 14.44
CA LEU A 97 2.62 25.14 13.11
C LEU A 97 1.26 25.87 13.17
N ARG A 98 1.04 26.79 12.25
CA ARG A 98 -0.23 27.49 12.09
C ARG A 98 -0.77 27.40 10.67
N LEU A 99 -2.08 27.47 10.55
CA LEU A 99 -2.81 27.71 9.31
C LEU A 99 -3.51 29.05 9.47
N GLY A 100 -3.00 30.09 8.81
CA GLY A 100 -3.34 31.46 9.14
C GLY A 100 -3.01 31.79 10.61
N ASN A 101 -4.02 32.12 11.40
CA ASN A 101 -3.89 32.36 12.84
C ASN A 101 -4.21 31.12 13.72
N ALA A 102 -4.70 30.04 13.13
CA ALA A 102 -5.12 28.85 13.88
C ALA A 102 -3.92 27.94 14.20
N GLU A 103 -3.68 27.71 15.48
CA GLU A 103 -2.64 26.82 15.98
C GLU A 103 -2.97 25.36 15.70
N GLN A 104 -1.97 24.60 15.23
CA GLN A 104 -2.13 23.19 14.87
C GLN A 104 -1.45 22.24 15.83
N ALA A 105 -0.45 22.70 16.60
CA ALA A 105 0.18 21.84 17.60
C ALA A 105 -0.78 21.55 18.76
N ASN A 106 -0.91 20.27 19.11
CA ASN A 106 -1.86 19.73 20.09
C ASN A 106 -3.36 19.99 19.78
N THR A 107 -3.68 20.35 18.51
CA THR A 107 -5.04 20.56 18.01
C THR A 107 -5.34 19.48 16.97
N PHE A 108 -6.53 18.86 17.02
CA PHE A 108 -6.81 17.66 16.24
C PHE A 108 -8.01 17.80 15.29
N ASP A 109 -8.74 18.90 15.33
CA ASP A 109 -9.99 19.09 14.60
C ASP A 109 -9.84 18.86 13.10
N LEU A 110 -8.77 19.35 12.48
CA LEU A 110 -8.54 19.19 11.06
C LEU A 110 -8.32 17.71 10.66
N VAL A 111 -7.46 17.01 11.42
CA VAL A 111 -7.16 15.60 11.14
C VAL A 111 -8.34 14.68 11.48
N ASP A 112 -9.07 14.95 12.57
CA ASP A 112 -10.22 14.17 12.98
C ASP A 112 -11.40 14.37 12.01
N ASN A 113 -11.68 15.60 11.62
CA ASN A 113 -12.72 15.92 10.65
C ASN A 113 -12.43 15.33 9.27
N LEU A 114 -11.17 15.29 8.83
CA LEU A 114 -10.81 14.59 7.60
C LEU A 114 -11.11 13.11 7.72
N THR A 115 -10.58 12.47 8.76
CA THR A 115 -10.63 11.02 8.91
C THR A 115 -12.03 10.50 9.28
N SER A 116 -12.88 11.32 9.85
CA SER A 116 -14.30 10.99 10.04
C SER A 116 -15.06 10.80 8.71
N VAL A 117 -14.62 11.47 7.65
CA VAL A 117 -15.24 11.39 6.31
C VAL A 117 -14.52 10.36 5.43
N MET A 118 -13.18 10.42 5.38
CA MET A 118 -12.38 9.63 4.45
C MET A 118 -11.92 8.29 5.04
N GLY A 119 -11.98 8.14 6.38
CA GLY A 119 -11.32 7.06 7.10
C GLY A 119 -9.80 7.24 7.13
N GLY A 120 -9.09 6.17 7.51
CA GLY A 120 -7.62 6.16 7.55
C GLY A 120 -7.02 7.03 8.63
N THR A 121 -5.81 7.51 8.39
CA THR A 121 -5.04 8.34 9.31
C THR A 121 -4.59 9.64 8.64
N ALA A 122 -4.51 10.71 9.44
CA ALA A 122 -3.99 12.00 9.01
C ALA A 122 -3.05 12.58 10.07
N THR A 123 -2.08 13.36 9.61
CA THR A 123 -1.10 14.01 10.48
C THR A 123 -0.64 15.33 9.86
N LEU A 124 -0.39 16.30 10.72
CA LEU A 124 0.40 17.48 10.41
C LEU A 124 1.74 17.35 11.13
N PHE A 125 2.83 17.52 10.38
CA PHE A 125 4.16 17.63 10.94
C PHE A 125 4.62 19.07 10.88
N SER A 126 5.34 19.52 11.90
CA SER A 126 6.03 20.80 11.91
C SER A 126 7.52 20.61 11.72
N LYS A 127 8.13 21.35 10.80
CA LYS A 127 9.59 21.36 10.60
C LYS A 127 10.24 22.05 11.80
N THR A 128 11.17 21.37 12.47
CA THR A 128 11.86 21.86 13.64
C THR A 128 13.34 21.52 13.52
N GLY A 129 14.17 22.48 13.09
CA GLY A 129 15.53 22.22 12.64
C GLY A 129 15.51 21.29 11.41
N ASP A 130 16.25 20.20 11.49
CA ASP A 130 16.30 19.17 10.44
C ASP A 130 15.23 18.08 10.59
N ASP A 131 14.45 18.13 11.67
CA ASP A 131 13.43 17.14 11.98
C ASP A 131 12.02 17.62 11.59
N TYR A 132 11.13 16.67 11.37
CA TYR A 132 9.70 16.89 11.23
C TYR A 132 8.96 16.23 12.41
N ILE A 133 8.39 17.05 13.29
CA ILE A 133 7.72 16.62 14.52
C ILE A 133 6.22 16.50 14.26
N ARG A 134 5.62 15.36 14.62
CA ARG A 134 4.18 15.13 14.53
C ARG A 134 3.45 15.99 15.57
N VAL A 135 2.79 17.07 15.14
CA VAL A 135 2.16 18.07 16.03
C VAL A 135 0.65 17.88 16.14
N SER A 136 0.01 17.30 15.11
CA SER A 136 -1.42 16.98 15.09
C SER A 136 -1.61 15.64 14.39
N THR A 137 -2.39 14.71 14.97
CA THR A 137 -2.59 13.37 14.38
C THR A 137 -3.75 12.62 15.03
N ASN A 138 -4.39 11.71 14.26
CA ASN A 138 -5.26 10.67 14.79
C ASN A 138 -4.57 9.29 14.87
N VAL A 139 -3.28 9.17 14.49
CA VAL A 139 -2.52 7.93 14.67
C VAL A 139 -2.36 7.65 16.16
N ILE A 140 -2.75 6.45 16.58
CA ILE A 140 -2.64 6.01 17.98
C ILE A 140 -1.45 5.06 18.14
N LYS A 141 -0.70 5.27 19.21
CA LYS A 141 0.36 4.36 19.67
C LYS A 141 0.23 4.19 21.18
N ASN A 142 0.18 2.93 21.63
CA ASN A 142 0.01 2.59 23.06
C ASN A 142 -1.20 3.29 23.72
N GLY A 143 -2.31 3.40 22.99
CA GLY A 143 -3.54 4.02 23.49
C GLY A 143 -3.60 5.54 23.44
N GLU A 144 -2.53 6.22 23.03
CA GLU A 144 -2.44 7.68 22.95
C GLU A 144 -2.13 8.17 21.53
N ARG A 145 -2.50 9.42 21.21
CA ARG A 145 -2.07 10.04 19.94
C ARG A 145 -0.55 10.12 19.88
N ALA A 146 0.01 9.75 18.75
CA ALA A 146 1.46 9.64 18.54
C ALA A 146 2.14 11.02 18.33
N ILE A 147 1.59 12.10 18.91
CA ILE A 147 2.18 13.45 18.85
C ILE A 147 3.57 13.48 19.50
N GLY A 148 4.41 14.40 19.11
CA GLY A 148 5.78 14.56 19.60
C GLY A 148 6.77 13.55 19.00
N THR A 149 6.31 12.60 18.15
CA THR A 149 7.22 11.69 17.46
C THR A 149 7.79 12.32 16.19
N LYS A 150 9.02 11.93 15.83
CA LYS A 150 9.69 12.39 14.61
C LYS A 150 9.28 11.53 13.41
N LEU A 151 9.25 12.15 12.22
CA LEU A 151 9.28 11.39 10.96
C LEU A 151 10.59 10.62 10.88
N ALA A 152 10.55 9.37 10.40
CA ALA A 152 11.73 8.51 10.30
C ALA A 152 12.83 9.18 9.45
N PRO A 153 14.03 9.46 10.00
CA PRO A 153 15.05 10.26 9.33
C PRO A 153 15.65 9.60 8.09
N ASP A 154 15.66 8.26 8.05
CA ASP A 154 16.18 7.47 6.92
C ASP A 154 15.08 7.00 5.97
N GLY A 155 13.83 7.39 6.23
CA GLY A 155 12.66 6.96 5.48
C GLY A 155 12.61 7.49 4.03
N LYS A 156 11.85 6.80 3.18
CA LYS A 156 11.64 7.23 1.78
C LYS A 156 10.92 8.58 1.70
N ALA A 157 9.99 8.82 2.62
CA ALA A 157 9.20 10.05 2.65
C ALA A 157 10.09 11.27 2.93
N ILE A 158 10.91 11.26 3.98
CA ILE A 158 11.74 12.41 4.34
C ILE A 158 12.74 12.78 3.23
N LYS A 159 13.28 11.77 2.51
CA LYS A 159 14.19 12.01 1.37
C LYS A 159 13.51 12.80 0.26
N LYS A 160 12.24 12.51 -0.03
CA LYS A 160 11.45 13.26 -1.02
C LYS A 160 11.07 14.64 -0.50
N ILE A 161 10.63 14.74 0.72
CA ILE A 161 10.26 16.03 1.34
C ILE A 161 11.46 17.00 1.38
N ASN A 162 12.67 16.51 1.67
CA ASN A 162 13.88 17.33 1.64
C ASN A 162 14.26 17.81 0.23
N GLN A 163 13.73 17.16 -0.82
CA GLN A 163 13.80 17.60 -2.21
C GLN A 163 12.60 18.49 -2.60
N GLN A 164 11.74 18.84 -1.65
CA GLN A 164 10.47 19.55 -1.85
C GLN A 164 9.48 18.79 -2.73
N GLU A 165 9.60 17.46 -2.77
CA GLU A 165 8.75 16.57 -3.55
C GLU A 165 7.81 15.78 -2.66
N ALA A 166 6.63 15.45 -3.20
CA ALA A 166 5.70 14.54 -2.56
C ALA A 166 6.20 13.09 -2.60
N TYR A 167 5.84 12.33 -1.58
CA TYR A 167 6.00 10.87 -1.55
C TYR A 167 4.64 10.19 -1.44
N TYR A 168 4.40 9.25 -2.33
CA TYR A 168 3.24 8.36 -2.29
C TYR A 168 3.71 6.92 -2.37
N GLY A 169 3.31 6.08 -1.40
CA GLY A 169 3.72 4.68 -1.39
C GLY A 169 3.61 4.03 -0.02
N ALA A 170 4.04 2.77 0.02
CA ALA A 170 4.02 1.98 1.23
C ALA A 170 5.16 2.39 2.18
N VAL A 171 4.80 2.58 3.45
CA VAL A 171 5.73 2.80 4.56
C VAL A 171 5.27 2.05 5.81
N ASP A 172 6.19 1.78 6.71
CA ASP A 172 5.86 1.32 8.06
C ASP A 172 5.53 2.54 8.95
N ILE A 173 4.36 2.51 9.56
CA ILE A 173 3.94 3.50 10.56
C ILE A 173 3.88 2.83 11.91
N LEU A 174 4.92 3.06 12.71
CA LEU A 174 5.00 2.57 14.08
C LEU A 174 4.83 1.04 14.22
N GLY A 175 5.33 0.27 13.24
CA GLY A 175 5.28 -1.19 13.21
C GLY A 175 4.11 -1.78 12.41
N SER A 176 3.37 -0.97 11.68
CA SER A 176 2.27 -1.42 10.81
C SER A 176 2.46 -0.92 9.37
N PRO A 177 2.18 -1.75 8.35
CA PRO A 177 2.27 -1.33 6.97
C PRO A 177 1.10 -0.43 6.59
N TYR A 178 1.40 0.69 5.94
CA TYR A 178 0.44 1.66 5.44
C TYR A 178 0.76 2.05 4.01
N LEU A 179 -0.26 2.28 3.20
CA LEU A 179 -0.15 3.04 1.96
C LEU A 179 -0.40 4.52 2.28
N THR A 180 0.55 5.39 1.93
CA THR A 180 0.61 6.75 2.47
C THR A 180 0.88 7.79 1.41
N GLY A 181 0.51 9.03 1.73
CA GLY A 181 0.94 10.25 1.04
C GLY A 181 1.57 11.22 2.04
N TYR A 182 2.68 11.80 1.64
CA TYR A 182 3.35 12.90 2.31
C TYR A 182 3.56 14.01 1.30
N GLU A 183 3.11 15.22 1.60
CA GLU A 183 3.36 16.40 0.77
C GLU A 183 3.98 17.51 1.60
N PRO A 184 4.98 18.24 1.05
CA PRO A 184 5.55 19.38 1.74
C PRO A 184 4.50 20.47 1.92
N MET A 185 4.55 21.12 3.07
CA MET A 185 3.71 22.26 3.42
C MET A 185 4.55 23.52 3.30
N PHE A 186 4.18 24.40 2.38
CA PHE A 186 4.91 25.64 2.09
C PHE A 186 4.27 26.84 2.78
N ASN A 187 5.09 27.77 3.23
CA ASN A 187 4.65 29.10 3.61
C ASN A 187 4.57 30.03 2.39
N SER A 188 4.13 31.26 2.59
CA SER A 188 4.05 32.30 1.54
C SER A 188 5.40 32.68 0.91
N SER A 189 6.50 32.40 1.58
CA SER A 189 7.87 32.61 1.06
C SER A 189 8.39 31.42 0.23
N GLY A 190 7.64 30.32 0.14
CA GLY A 190 8.04 29.09 -0.54
C GLY A 190 8.93 28.14 0.28
N ASP A 191 9.10 28.40 1.57
CA ASP A 191 9.85 27.53 2.47
C ASP A 191 8.98 26.38 2.95
N VAL A 192 9.57 25.19 3.08
CA VAL A 192 8.88 24.05 3.71
C VAL A 192 8.82 24.25 5.22
N VAL A 193 7.63 24.44 5.76
CA VAL A 193 7.35 24.64 7.20
C VAL A 193 6.78 23.39 7.88
N GLY A 194 6.35 22.40 7.10
CA GLY A 194 5.75 21.20 7.63
C GLY A 194 5.47 20.17 6.57
N ILE A 195 4.66 19.16 6.93
CA ILE A 195 4.23 18.09 6.02
C ILE A 195 2.75 17.81 6.26
N TRP A 196 1.99 17.70 5.19
CA TRP A 196 0.68 17.07 5.13
C TRP A 196 0.87 15.56 5.00
N TYR A 197 0.19 14.78 5.82
CA TYR A 197 0.23 13.32 5.76
C TYR A 197 -1.16 12.71 5.82
N VAL A 198 -1.38 11.71 4.99
CA VAL A 198 -2.52 10.78 5.06
C VAL A 198 -2.05 9.35 4.85
N GLY A 199 -2.76 8.38 5.41
CA GLY A 199 -2.42 6.97 5.25
C GLY A 199 -3.58 6.03 5.54
N TYR A 200 -3.53 4.87 4.88
CA TYR A 200 -4.46 3.77 5.07
C TYR A 200 -3.69 2.50 5.39
N SER A 201 -4.17 1.71 6.33
CA SER A 201 -3.60 0.38 6.62
C SER A 201 -3.64 -0.47 5.36
N ALA A 202 -2.51 -1.11 5.04
CA ALA A 202 -2.38 -2.02 3.90
C ALA A 202 -2.94 -3.41 4.24
#